data_e9abccbe86378086b291df302ddd811b
#
_entry.id   e9abccbe86378086b291df302ddd811b
#
_cell.length_a   1.000
_cell.length_b   1.000
_cell.length_c   1.000
_cell.angle_alpha   90.00
_cell.angle_beta   90.00
_cell.angle_gamma   90.00
#
_symmetry.space_group_name_H-M   'P 1'
#
loop_
_entity.id
_entity.type
_entity.pdbx_description
1 polymer ?
#
loop_
_entity_poly.entity_id
_entity_poly.type
_entity_poly.pdbx_seq_one_letter_code
_entity_poly.pdbx_strand_id
1 'polypeptide(L)'
;MFTGIVEEVGTIDTISRGANSAVLTIRAEKVLDGTKVGDSIAVNGICLTVTRLMPHAFTADVMHETLNRSSLANALRGAHVNLERAMAADGRFGGHIVSGHVDGTGRIVEVKKDDNAIWYTIQATPQLMRYIVEKGSVTIDGISLTVAKVAQDNFSISAIPHTVSQTVLKDRKVGAVVNLETDIIGKYVEKLLFKGQPEEIIGAQTIKENVPHKSGEKKPDGITRDFLAKYGF
;
A
#
# COMPACT_ATOMS: atom_id res chain seq x y z
N MET A 1 10.12 4.15 -4.45
CA MET A 1 10.14 2.70 -4.15
C MET A 1 10.62 2.51 -2.72
N PHE A 2 9.99 1.60 -2.00
CA PHE A 2 10.22 1.27 -0.60
C PHE A 2 10.32 -0.24 -0.45
N THR A 3 10.63 -0.71 0.75
CA THR A 3 10.78 -2.14 1.06
C THR A 3 9.73 -2.63 2.05
N GLY A 4 9.02 -1.71 2.72
CA GLY A 4 8.12 -2.00 3.83
C GLY A 4 8.85 -2.28 5.14
N ILE A 5 10.10 -1.86 5.26
CA ILE A 5 10.87 -1.94 6.49
C ILE A 5 10.86 -0.55 7.15
N VAL A 6 10.04 -0.43 8.18
CA VAL A 6 9.88 0.83 8.92
C VAL A 6 11.20 1.22 9.60
N GLU A 7 11.63 2.46 9.37
CA GLU A 7 12.85 2.99 9.97
C GLU A 7 12.58 3.70 11.30
N GLU A 8 11.39 4.32 11.41
CA GLU A 8 11.02 5.16 12.55
C GLU A 8 9.51 5.25 12.71
N VAL A 9 9.03 5.47 13.93
CA VAL A 9 7.66 5.90 14.21
C VAL A 9 7.67 7.40 14.49
N GLY A 10 7.20 8.17 13.53
CA GLY A 10 7.02 9.61 13.67
C GLY A 10 5.67 9.99 14.28
N THR A 11 5.43 11.29 14.42
CA THR A 11 4.18 11.83 14.98
C THR A 11 3.67 12.97 14.11
N ILE A 12 2.40 12.95 13.75
CA ILE A 12 1.75 14.07 13.06
C ILE A 12 1.67 15.26 14.02
N ASP A 13 2.38 16.33 13.72
CA ASP A 13 2.37 17.56 14.53
C ASP A 13 1.26 18.52 14.11
N THR A 14 1.10 18.74 12.81
CA THR A 14 0.01 19.56 12.27
C THR A 14 -0.58 18.98 11.00
N ILE A 15 -1.86 19.27 10.77
CA ILE A 15 -2.58 18.97 9.53
C ILE A 15 -3.26 20.27 9.11
N SER A 16 -2.70 20.95 8.11
CA SER A 16 -3.31 22.13 7.50
C SER A 16 -4.14 21.71 6.30
N ARG A 17 -5.47 21.69 6.45
CA ARG A 17 -6.40 21.27 5.41
C ARG A 17 -6.76 22.46 4.52
N GLY A 18 -6.52 22.34 3.21
CA GLY A 18 -7.05 23.20 2.17
C GLY A 18 -8.37 22.66 1.59
N ALA A 19 -8.87 23.30 0.53
CA ALA A 19 -10.11 22.88 -0.13
C ALA A 19 -10.00 21.48 -0.77
N ASN A 20 -8.85 21.16 -1.38
CA ASN A 20 -8.60 19.93 -2.13
C ASN A 20 -7.22 19.31 -1.83
N SER A 21 -6.61 19.67 -0.71
CA SER A 21 -5.29 19.16 -0.33
C SER A 21 -5.10 19.32 1.17
N ALA A 22 -4.02 18.72 1.71
CA ALA A 22 -3.56 19.02 3.06
C ALA A 22 -2.04 19.10 3.07
N VAL A 23 -1.49 19.87 3.99
CA VAL A 23 -0.08 19.89 4.32
C VAL A 23 0.08 19.22 5.68
N LEU A 24 0.84 18.15 5.73
CA LEU A 24 1.22 17.48 6.97
C LEU A 24 2.57 17.98 7.44
N THR A 25 2.67 18.28 8.74
CA THR A 25 3.96 18.41 9.42
C THR A 25 4.14 17.18 10.29
N ILE A 26 5.23 16.47 10.10
CA ILE A 26 5.50 15.20 10.78
C ILE A 26 6.82 15.33 11.53
N ARG A 27 6.77 15.12 12.85
CA ARG A 27 7.98 15.05 13.69
C ARG A 27 8.67 13.71 13.47
N ALA A 28 9.96 13.78 13.23
CA ALA A 28 10.84 12.65 12.97
C ALA A 28 12.27 13.04 13.31
N GLU A 29 13.14 12.05 13.37
CA GLU A 29 14.59 12.26 13.59
C GLU A 29 15.40 11.42 12.61
N LYS A 30 15.26 10.09 12.65
CA LYS A 30 16.09 9.15 11.90
C LYS A 30 15.90 9.28 10.38
N VAL A 31 14.67 9.41 9.90
CA VAL A 31 14.40 9.56 8.47
C VAL A 31 14.78 10.93 7.91
N LEU A 32 15.14 11.88 8.76
CA LEU A 32 15.63 13.21 8.30
C LEU A 32 17.09 13.17 7.93
N ASP A 33 17.87 12.21 8.47
CA ASP A 33 19.28 12.09 8.18
C ASP A 33 19.54 11.78 6.70
N GLY A 34 20.24 12.67 6.01
CA GLY A 34 20.53 12.57 4.58
C GLY A 34 19.34 12.87 3.65
N THR A 35 18.12 13.05 4.17
CA THR A 35 16.93 13.42 3.38
C THR A 35 17.01 14.87 2.87
N LYS A 36 16.55 15.11 1.66
CA LYS A 36 16.49 16.42 1.01
C LYS A 36 15.06 16.76 0.62
N VAL A 37 14.79 18.05 0.41
CA VAL A 37 13.55 18.51 -0.21
C VAL A 37 13.45 17.89 -1.61
N GLY A 38 12.29 17.31 -1.92
CA GLY A 38 12.05 16.55 -3.14
C GLY A 38 12.18 15.02 -2.98
N ASP A 39 12.80 14.54 -1.89
CA ASP A 39 12.85 13.11 -1.61
C ASP A 39 11.48 12.57 -1.17
N SER A 40 11.29 11.26 -1.32
CA SER A 40 10.07 10.58 -0.90
C SER A 40 10.26 9.87 0.44
N ILE A 41 9.29 10.06 1.33
CA ILE A 41 9.14 9.31 2.58
C ILE A 41 7.77 8.63 2.57
N ALA A 42 7.72 7.32 2.84
CA ALA A 42 6.47 6.62 3.08
C ALA A 42 5.95 6.93 4.48
N VAL A 43 4.72 7.43 4.57
CA VAL A 43 4.01 7.75 5.81
C VAL A 43 2.83 6.80 5.95
N ASN A 44 2.88 5.85 6.88
CA ASN A 44 1.94 4.73 6.93
C ASN A 44 1.75 4.07 5.55
N GLY A 45 2.85 3.87 4.80
CA GLY A 45 2.84 3.26 3.47
C GLY A 45 2.45 4.20 2.33
N ILE A 46 2.16 5.46 2.60
CA ILE A 46 1.81 6.44 1.57
C ILE A 46 3.07 7.22 1.18
N CYS A 47 3.45 7.12 -0.08
CA CYS A 47 4.57 7.88 -0.65
C CYS A 47 4.25 9.37 -0.66
N LEU A 48 4.96 10.16 0.12
CA LEU A 48 4.84 11.61 0.19
C LEU A 48 6.17 12.27 -0.13
N THR A 49 6.11 13.35 -0.91
CA THR A 49 7.30 14.14 -1.24
C THR A 49 7.55 15.18 -0.16
N VAL A 50 8.79 15.24 0.32
CA VAL A 50 9.23 16.23 1.30
C VAL A 50 9.24 17.62 0.64
N THR A 51 8.45 18.54 1.16
CA THR A 51 8.35 19.93 0.65
C THR A 51 9.18 20.91 1.48
N ARG A 52 9.43 20.58 2.75
CA ARG A 52 10.28 21.38 3.64
C ARG A 52 10.90 20.47 4.70
N LEU A 53 12.16 20.75 5.06
CA LEU A 53 12.87 20.14 6.19
C LEU A 53 13.05 21.14 7.34
N MET A 54 12.93 20.62 8.55
CA MET A 54 13.16 21.32 9.81
C MET A 54 14.05 20.45 10.70
N PRO A 55 14.64 20.97 11.79
CA PRO A 55 15.57 20.18 12.62
C PRO A 55 15.01 18.85 13.14
N HIS A 56 13.72 18.78 13.43
CA HIS A 56 13.06 17.61 14.01
C HIS A 56 11.72 17.30 13.34
N ALA A 57 11.51 17.75 12.09
CA ALA A 57 10.28 17.51 11.35
C ALA A 57 10.48 17.72 9.85
N PHE A 58 9.54 17.22 9.08
CA PHE A 58 9.39 17.56 7.66
C PHE A 58 7.94 17.90 7.34
N THR A 59 7.71 18.62 6.24
CA THR A 59 6.37 18.80 5.68
C THR A 59 6.24 18.02 4.38
N ALA A 60 5.02 17.57 4.11
CA ALA A 60 4.64 16.95 2.86
C ALA A 60 3.23 17.37 2.46
N ASP A 61 3.02 17.56 1.16
CA ASP A 61 1.72 17.85 0.58
C ASP A 61 0.98 16.54 0.30
N VAL A 62 -0.31 16.50 0.65
CA VAL A 62 -1.18 15.35 0.44
C VAL A 62 -2.36 15.76 -0.43
N MET A 63 -2.52 15.08 -1.56
CA MET A 63 -3.63 15.30 -2.48
C MET A 63 -4.94 14.76 -1.91
N HIS A 64 -6.06 15.34 -2.33
CA HIS A 64 -7.40 14.97 -1.87
C HIS A 64 -7.72 13.47 -2.08
N GLU A 65 -7.34 12.92 -3.23
CA GLU A 65 -7.54 11.49 -3.51
C GLU A 65 -6.79 10.60 -2.52
N THR A 66 -5.54 10.94 -2.19
CA THR A 66 -4.74 10.22 -1.20
C THR A 66 -5.37 10.28 0.20
N LEU A 67 -5.90 11.46 0.58
CA LEU A 67 -6.63 11.59 1.84
C LEU A 67 -7.87 10.70 1.86
N ASN A 68 -8.67 10.71 0.80
CA ASN A 68 -9.93 9.96 0.76
C ASN A 68 -9.75 8.44 0.72
N ARG A 69 -8.66 7.95 0.11
CA ARG A 69 -8.39 6.51 -0.05
C ARG A 69 -7.55 5.90 1.05
N SER A 70 -7.15 6.68 2.03
CA SER A 70 -6.22 6.23 3.07
C SER A 70 -6.68 6.54 4.48
N SER A 71 -6.00 5.95 5.46
CA SER A 71 -6.23 6.23 6.89
C SER A 71 -5.94 7.69 7.28
N LEU A 72 -5.24 8.46 6.43
CA LEU A 72 -4.96 9.87 6.66
C LEU A 72 -6.21 10.77 6.62
N ALA A 73 -7.32 10.31 6.02
CA ALA A 73 -8.60 11.04 6.06
C ALA A 73 -9.02 11.40 7.49
N ASN A 74 -8.80 10.46 8.41
CA ASN A 74 -9.18 10.56 9.82
C ASN A 74 -7.98 10.80 10.75
N ALA A 75 -6.82 11.12 10.19
CA ALA A 75 -5.63 11.38 10.99
C ALA A 75 -5.83 12.63 11.86
N LEU A 76 -5.35 12.55 13.09
CA LEU A 76 -5.41 13.61 14.07
C LEU A 76 -3.99 14.06 14.45
N ARG A 77 -3.87 15.28 14.94
CA ARG A 77 -2.65 15.75 15.60
C ARG A 77 -2.27 14.81 16.73
N GLY A 78 -0.99 14.46 16.83
CA GLY A 78 -0.47 13.52 17.83
C GLY A 78 -0.54 12.05 17.41
N ALA A 79 -1.15 11.72 16.26
CA ALA A 79 -1.18 10.35 15.77
C ALA A 79 0.22 9.88 15.37
N HIS A 80 0.56 8.65 15.76
CA HIS A 80 1.78 7.98 15.34
C HIS A 80 1.66 7.45 13.91
N VAL A 81 2.76 7.55 13.15
CA VAL A 81 2.86 7.08 11.77
C VAL A 81 4.19 6.35 11.56
N ASN A 82 4.15 5.25 10.82
CA ASN A 82 5.35 4.58 10.34
C ASN A 82 6.03 5.41 9.26
N LEU A 83 7.35 5.50 9.32
CA LEU A 83 8.14 6.24 8.36
C LEU A 83 9.22 5.33 7.76
N GLU A 84 9.39 5.42 6.43
CA GLU A 84 10.45 4.76 5.67
C GLU A 84 10.88 5.71 4.55
N ARG A 85 12.19 5.94 4.39
CA ARG A 85 12.74 6.68 3.25
C ARG A 85 12.67 5.84 1.97
N ALA A 86 12.59 6.48 0.82
CA ALA A 86 12.76 5.78 -0.44
C ALA A 86 14.11 5.05 -0.44
N MET A 87 14.09 3.79 -0.91
CA MET A 87 15.27 2.92 -0.93
C MET A 87 16.39 3.54 -1.79
N ALA A 88 17.59 3.62 -1.25
CA ALA A 88 18.77 3.96 -2.02
C ALA A 88 19.12 2.86 -3.03
N ALA A 89 19.76 3.21 -4.15
CA ALA A 89 20.08 2.26 -5.22
C ALA A 89 21.06 1.15 -4.78
N ASP A 90 21.88 1.42 -3.77
CA ASP A 90 22.82 0.49 -3.13
C ASP A 90 22.29 -0.07 -1.80
N GLY A 91 21.03 0.21 -1.46
CA GLY A 91 20.38 -0.22 -0.23
C GLY A 91 20.06 -1.71 -0.22
N ARG A 92 19.83 -2.26 0.99
CA ARG A 92 19.34 -3.63 1.16
C ARG A 92 17.85 -3.71 0.86
N PHE A 93 17.44 -4.77 0.16
CA PHE A 93 16.05 -5.09 -0.07
C PHE A 93 15.57 -6.09 1.01
N GLY A 94 15.04 -5.57 2.13
CA GLY A 94 14.72 -6.38 3.31
C GLY A 94 13.28 -6.90 3.39
N GLY A 95 12.37 -6.37 2.58
CA GLY A 95 10.94 -6.75 2.55
C GLY A 95 10.50 -7.24 1.18
N HIS A 96 9.51 -6.57 0.57
CA HIS A 96 9.06 -6.80 -0.81
C HIS A 96 8.95 -5.48 -1.58
N ILE A 97 8.59 -5.54 -2.87
CA ILE A 97 8.46 -4.33 -3.69
C ILE A 97 7.24 -3.53 -3.22
N VAL A 98 7.49 -2.39 -2.57
CA VAL A 98 6.46 -1.47 -2.08
C VAL A 98 6.55 -0.17 -2.87
N SER A 99 5.46 0.23 -3.51
CA SER A 99 5.42 1.45 -4.31
C SER A 99 5.15 2.70 -3.47
N GLY A 100 4.49 2.52 -2.33
CA GLY A 100 3.95 3.59 -1.51
C GLY A 100 2.61 4.11 -2.04
N HIS A 101 1.96 3.33 -2.91
CA HIS A 101 0.66 3.65 -3.48
C HIS A 101 -0.40 2.72 -2.90
N VAL A 102 -0.98 3.16 -1.79
CA VAL A 102 -2.01 2.42 -1.05
C VAL A 102 -3.20 2.10 -1.96
N ASP A 103 -3.60 0.83 -2.02
CA ASP A 103 -4.74 0.37 -2.81
C ASP A 103 -6.08 0.69 -2.14
N GLY A 104 -6.08 0.75 -0.82
CA GLY A 104 -7.26 1.01 0.00
C GLY A 104 -6.97 0.80 1.47
N THR A 105 -8.04 0.69 2.25
CA THR A 105 -7.94 0.48 3.69
C THR A 105 -8.56 -0.85 4.10
N GLY A 106 -8.04 -1.42 5.19
CA GLY A 106 -8.65 -2.54 5.91
C GLY A 106 -9.01 -2.13 7.34
N ARG A 107 -9.80 -2.96 7.99
CA ARG A 107 -10.19 -2.80 9.39
C ARG A 107 -9.67 -3.97 10.21
N ILE A 108 -8.97 -3.72 11.29
CA ILE A 108 -8.59 -4.75 12.25
C ILE A 108 -9.85 -5.23 12.97
N VAL A 109 -10.19 -6.50 12.81
CA VAL A 109 -11.38 -7.13 13.41
C VAL A 109 -11.03 -8.01 14.60
N GLU A 110 -9.77 -8.47 14.70
CA GLU A 110 -9.28 -9.26 15.81
C GLU A 110 -7.80 -8.94 16.10
N VAL A 111 -7.45 -8.91 17.38
CA VAL A 111 -6.06 -8.88 17.87
C VAL A 111 -5.93 -9.95 18.94
N LYS A 112 -5.10 -10.95 18.70
CA LYS A 112 -4.92 -12.09 19.60
C LYS A 112 -3.44 -12.30 19.91
N LYS A 113 -3.11 -12.36 21.20
CA LYS A 113 -1.77 -12.77 21.64
C LYS A 113 -1.68 -14.29 21.63
N ASP A 114 -0.61 -14.82 21.06
CA ASP A 114 -0.34 -16.25 20.95
C ASP A 114 1.16 -16.46 21.22
N ASP A 115 1.47 -16.88 22.45
CA ASP A 115 2.83 -17.01 22.98
C ASP A 115 3.66 -15.73 22.76
N ASN A 116 4.68 -15.79 21.93
CA ASN A 116 5.56 -14.68 21.58
C ASN A 116 5.09 -13.87 20.35
N ALA A 117 3.96 -14.22 19.73
CA ALA A 117 3.42 -13.55 18.56
C ALA A 117 2.13 -12.80 18.89
N ILE A 118 1.85 -11.75 18.10
CA ILE A 118 0.56 -11.06 18.11
C ILE A 118 -0.05 -11.23 16.73
N TRP A 119 -1.23 -11.84 16.72
CA TRP A 119 -2.03 -12.03 15.51
C TRP A 119 -2.96 -10.85 15.32
N TYR A 120 -2.99 -10.34 14.11
CA TYR A 120 -3.95 -9.33 13.65
C TYR A 120 -4.76 -9.92 12.52
N THR A 121 -6.09 -9.90 12.64
CA THR A 121 -7.01 -10.25 11.55
C THR A 121 -7.56 -8.96 10.96
N ILE A 122 -7.40 -8.78 9.67
CA ILE A 122 -7.75 -7.57 8.94
C ILE A 122 -8.84 -7.91 7.92
N GLN A 123 -10.00 -7.27 8.04
CA GLN A 123 -11.05 -7.32 7.05
C GLN A 123 -10.73 -6.33 5.93
N ALA A 124 -10.89 -6.76 4.68
CA ALA A 124 -10.63 -5.95 3.49
C ALA A 124 -11.68 -6.19 2.41
N THR A 125 -11.74 -5.28 1.43
CA THR A 125 -12.68 -5.39 0.32
C THR A 125 -12.32 -6.57 -0.59
N PRO A 126 -13.30 -7.14 -1.34
CA PRO A 126 -13.02 -8.23 -2.29
C PRO A 126 -11.93 -7.87 -3.32
N GLN A 127 -11.85 -6.61 -3.73
CA GLN A 127 -10.83 -6.12 -4.66
C GLN A 127 -9.42 -6.27 -4.10
N LEU A 128 -9.23 -5.99 -2.80
CA LEU A 128 -7.95 -6.16 -2.13
C LEU A 128 -7.67 -7.64 -1.86
N MET A 129 -8.68 -8.38 -1.37
CA MET A 129 -8.56 -9.82 -1.05
C MET A 129 -8.12 -10.66 -2.24
N ARG A 130 -8.44 -10.23 -3.47
CA ARG A 130 -8.05 -10.89 -4.72
C ARG A 130 -6.54 -11.07 -4.87
N TYR A 131 -5.74 -10.14 -4.35
CA TYR A 131 -4.27 -10.14 -4.45
C TYR A 131 -3.58 -10.63 -3.18
N ILE A 132 -4.34 -10.92 -2.13
CA ILE A 132 -3.80 -11.38 -0.86
C ILE A 132 -3.80 -12.90 -0.84
N VAL A 133 -2.60 -13.49 -0.83
CA VAL A 133 -2.42 -14.95 -0.86
C VAL A 133 -1.68 -15.42 0.38
N GLU A 134 -2.02 -16.62 0.86
CA GLU A 134 -1.33 -17.22 2.02
C GLU A 134 0.15 -17.39 1.71
N LYS A 135 1.03 -17.06 2.67
CA LYS A 135 2.49 -16.98 2.56
C LYS A 135 3.02 -15.92 1.59
N GLY A 136 2.16 -15.14 0.97
CA GLY A 136 2.55 -13.94 0.23
C GLY A 136 2.86 -12.76 1.14
N SER A 137 3.26 -11.64 0.54
CA SER A 137 3.53 -10.38 1.23
C SER A 137 2.37 -9.40 1.04
N VAL A 138 2.13 -8.60 2.06
CA VAL A 138 1.19 -7.47 2.03
C VAL A 138 1.78 -6.34 2.86
N THR A 139 1.50 -5.10 2.47
CA THR A 139 1.88 -3.93 3.26
C THR A 139 0.70 -3.48 4.11
N ILE A 140 0.91 -3.38 5.42
CA ILE A 140 -0.06 -2.83 6.39
C ILE A 140 0.55 -1.60 7.04
N ASP A 141 -0.04 -0.42 6.84
CA ASP A 141 0.52 0.87 7.28
C ASP A 141 2.01 1.00 6.93
N GLY A 142 2.42 0.56 5.73
CA GLY A 142 3.79 0.59 5.24
C GLY A 142 4.71 -0.52 5.77
N ILE A 143 4.21 -1.45 6.56
CA ILE A 143 4.99 -2.58 7.10
C ILE A 143 4.84 -3.78 6.17
N SER A 144 5.93 -4.29 5.62
CA SER A 144 5.95 -5.56 4.87
C SER A 144 5.74 -6.75 5.82
N LEU A 145 4.64 -7.47 5.62
CA LEU A 145 4.25 -8.58 6.49
C LEU A 145 3.85 -9.80 5.67
N THR A 146 4.18 -10.97 6.20
CA THR A 146 3.76 -12.24 5.62
C THR A 146 2.32 -12.55 6.00
N VAL A 147 1.51 -12.89 5.00
CA VAL A 147 0.13 -13.36 5.19
C VAL A 147 0.16 -14.77 5.78
N ALA A 148 -0.36 -14.95 6.98
CA ALA A 148 -0.36 -16.22 7.68
C ALA A 148 -1.59 -17.07 7.36
N LYS A 149 -2.76 -16.44 7.16
CA LYS A 149 -4.03 -17.09 6.81
C LYS A 149 -4.86 -16.17 5.92
N VAL A 150 -5.68 -16.76 5.05
CA VAL A 150 -6.63 -16.04 4.19
C VAL A 150 -8.01 -16.68 4.36
N ALA A 151 -9.04 -15.85 4.52
CA ALA A 151 -10.45 -16.24 4.48
C ALA A 151 -11.18 -15.46 3.37
N GLN A 152 -12.49 -15.53 3.31
CA GLN A 152 -13.27 -14.93 2.22
C GLN A 152 -13.18 -13.41 2.19
N ASP A 153 -13.27 -12.73 3.35
CA ASP A 153 -13.33 -11.28 3.49
C ASP A 153 -12.24 -10.70 4.42
N ASN A 154 -11.35 -11.56 4.90
CA ASN A 154 -10.28 -11.15 5.81
C ASN A 154 -9.03 -12.01 5.65
N PHE A 155 -7.92 -11.50 6.15
CA PHE A 155 -6.66 -12.22 6.26
C PHE A 155 -6.02 -11.95 7.61
N SER A 156 -5.09 -12.82 8.02
CA SER A 156 -4.38 -12.67 9.28
C SER A 156 -2.87 -12.65 9.06
N ILE A 157 -2.20 -11.82 9.84
CA ILE A 157 -0.74 -11.79 9.95
C ILE A 157 -0.34 -12.15 11.39
N SER A 158 0.87 -12.68 11.54
CA SER A 158 1.47 -12.96 12.83
C SER A 158 2.72 -12.10 13.00
N ALA A 159 2.70 -11.13 13.89
CA ALA A 159 3.79 -10.20 14.11
C ALA A 159 4.61 -10.60 15.34
N ILE A 160 5.94 -10.60 15.21
CA ILE A 160 6.86 -10.79 16.33
C ILE A 160 6.89 -9.54 17.23
N PRO A 161 7.23 -9.68 18.52
CA PRO A 161 7.23 -8.55 19.46
C PRO A 161 8.09 -7.37 19.00
N HIS A 162 9.21 -7.64 18.35
CA HIS A 162 10.09 -6.61 17.82
C HIS A 162 9.36 -5.74 16.79
N THR A 163 8.70 -6.36 15.80
CA THR A 163 7.92 -5.63 14.77
C THR A 163 6.83 -4.78 15.42
N VAL A 164 6.09 -5.35 16.37
CA VAL A 164 5.02 -4.61 17.07
C VAL A 164 5.58 -3.40 17.81
N SER A 165 6.69 -3.56 18.56
CA SER A 165 7.27 -2.48 19.36
C SER A 165 7.88 -1.35 18.52
N GLN A 166 8.41 -1.66 17.34
CA GLN A 166 9.10 -0.71 16.46
C GLN A 166 8.17 -0.03 15.44
N THR A 167 6.87 -0.37 15.45
CA THR A 167 5.91 0.16 14.47
C THR A 167 4.64 0.65 15.15
N VAL A 168 3.75 1.28 14.38
CA VAL A 168 2.43 1.70 14.86
C VAL A 168 1.51 0.52 15.21
N LEU A 169 1.88 -0.73 14.93
CA LEU A 169 1.10 -1.90 15.33
C LEU A 169 0.86 -1.95 16.84
N LYS A 170 1.80 -1.46 17.65
CA LYS A 170 1.63 -1.36 19.13
C LYS A 170 0.40 -0.56 19.56
N ASP A 171 0.00 0.42 18.74
CA ASP A 171 -1.13 1.31 19.01
C ASP A 171 -2.43 0.83 18.35
N ARG A 172 -2.35 -0.19 17.46
CA ARG A 172 -3.49 -0.69 16.69
C ARG A 172 -4.33 -1.66 17.52
N LYS A 173 -5.63 -1.35 17.62
CA LYS A 173 -6.64 -2.14 18.34
C LYS A 173 -7.72 -2.59 17.38
N VAL A 174 -8.59 -3.49 17.83
CA VAL A 174 -9.81 -3.86 17.11
C VAL A 174 -10.61 -2.59 16.77
N GLY A 175 -11.06 -2.50 15.53
CA GLY A 175 -11.75 -1.33 14.97
C GLY A 175 -10.81 -0.33 14.26
N ALA A 176 -9.48 -0.42 14.46
CA ALA A 176 -8.54 0.47 13.79
C ALA A 176 -8.57 0.27 12.26
N VAL A 177 -8.52 1.39 11.54
CA VAL A 177 -8.38 1.42 10.08
C VAL A 177 -6.89 1.49 9.75
N VAL A 178 -6.43 0.65 8.84
CA VAL A 178 -5.05 0.56 8.37
C VAL A 178 -4.97 0.70 6.86
N ASN A 179 -3.89 1.25 6.35
CA ASN A 179 -3.61 1.29 4.92
C ASN A 179 -3.16 -0.07 4.43
N LEU A 180 -3.62 -0.47 3.25
CA LEU A 180 -3.23 -1.72 2.61
C LEU A 180 -2.65 -1.44 1.22
N GLU A 181 -1.48 -2.00 0.95
CA GLU A 181 -0.91 -2.08 -0.39
C GLU A 181 -0.63 -3.55 -0.68
N THR A 182 -1.22 -4.08 -1.75
CA THR A 182 -1.02 -5.46 -2.20
C THR A 182 0.22 -5.54 -3.10
N ASP A 183 0.86 -6.71 -3.15
CA ASP A 183 2.06 -6.90 -3.95
C ASP A 183 1.79 -6.57 -5.43
N ILE A 184 2.58 -5.64 -5.97
CA ILE A 184 2.44 -5.13 -7.33
C ILE A 184 2.62 -6.25 -8.38
N ILE A 185 3.37 -7.31 -8.07
CA ILE A 185 3.60 -8.43 -8.98
C ILE A 185 2.28 -9.12 -9.32
N GLY A 186 1.41 -9.35 -8.32
CA GLY A 186 0.09 -9.96 -8.55
C GLY A 186 -0.77 -9.16 -9.55
N LYS A 187 -0.73 -7.84 -9.47
CA LYS A 187 -1.47 -6.94 -10.37
C LYS A 187 -0.94 -7.00 -11.81
N TYR A 188 0.39 -7.04 -11.98
CA TYR A 188 0.98 -7.17 -13.31
C TYR A 188 0.73 -8.55 -13.92
N VAL A 189 0.85 -9.62 -13.14
CA VAL A 189 0.54 -10.99 -13.58
C VAL A 189 -0.91 -11.06 -14.08
N GLU A 190 -1.85 -10.56 -13.28
CA GLU A 190 -3.25 -10.50 -13.69
C GLU A 190 -3.46 -9.73 -15.00
N LYS A 191 -2.92 -8.52 -15.09
CA LYS A 191 -3.02 -7.69 -16.30
C LYS A 191 -2.44 -8.38 -17.56
N LEU A 192 -1.38 -9.17 -17.41
CA LEU A 192 -0.76 -9.89 -18.52
C LEU A 192 -1.58 -11.12 -18.94
N LEU A 193 -2.14 -11.86 -17.97
CA LEU A 193 -2.94 -13.05 -18.25
C LEU A 193 -4.29 -12.74 -18.90
N PHE A 194 -4.90 -11.61 -18.55
CA PHE A 194 -6.22 -11.21 -19.06
C PHE A 194 -6.15 -10.17 -20.20
N LYS A 195 -4.99 -9.98 -20.82
CA LYS A 195 -4.87 -9.18 -22.04
C LYS A 195 -5.70 -9.81 -23.17
N GLY A 196 -6.84 -9.19 -23.49
CA GLY A 196 -7.70 -9.57 -24.62
C GLY A 196 -9.12 -10.00 -24.27
N GLN A 197 -9.51 -10.05 -23.02
CA GLN A 197 -10.92 -10.16 -22.64
C GLN A 197 -11.53 -8.74 -22.58
N PRO A 198 -12.77 -8.52 -23.11
CA PRO A 198 -13.44 -7.25 -22.94
C PRO A 198 -13.60 -6.95 -21.46
N GLU A 199 -13.50 -5.68 -21.08
CA GLU A 199 -13.68 -5.20 -19.69
C GLU A 199 -15.15 -5.42 -19.22
N GLU A 200 -15.54 -6.65 -18.95
CA GLU A 200 -16.64 -7.01 -18.08
C GLU A 200 -16.07 -7.39 -16.71
N ILE A 201 -15.39 -6.47 -16.07
CA ILE A 201 -14.91 -6.66 -14.71
C ILE A 201 -15.47 -5.55 -13.82
N ILE A 202 -16.65 -5.91 -13.22
CA ILE A 202 -17.03 -5.55 -11.85
C ILE A 202 -16.77 -4.09 -11.44
N GLY A 203 -17.81 -3.23 -11.60
CA GLY A 203 -17.99 -2.08 -10.73
C GLY A 203 -17.58 -0.71 -11.24
N ALA A 204 -17.39 -0.47 -12.52
CA ALA A 204 -17.38 0.88 -13.08
C ALA A 204 -18.74 1.17 -13.73
N GLN A 205 -19.49 2.15 -13.22
CA GLN A 205 -20.67 2.69 -13.87
C GLN A 205 -20.26 3.22 -15.25
N THR A 206 -20.73 2.56 -16.28
CA THR A 206 -20.45 2.85 -17.68
C THR A 206 -21.08 4.18 -18.07
N ILE A 207 -20.28 5.18 -18.36
CA ILE A 207 -20.72 6.29 -19.22
C ILE A 207 -20.69 5.74 -20.65
N LYS A 208 -21.88 5.50 -21.21
CA LYS A 208 -22.03 5.07 -22.61
C LYS A 208 -21.74 6.24 -23.54
N GLU A 209 -20.56 6.32 -24.07
CA GLU A 209 -20.32 7.11 -25.27
C GLU A 209 -20.57 6.24 -26.51
N ASN A 210 -21.53 6.64 -27.33
CA ASN A 210 -21.85 6.04 -28.61
C ASN A 210 -20.75 6.36 -29.64
N VAL A 211 -19.88 5.37 -29.90
CA VAL A 211 -18.96 5.42 -31.05
C VAL A 211 -19.40 4.36 -32.07
N PRO A 212 -19.63 4.69 -33.35
CA PRO A 212 -20.06 3.71 -34.33
C PRO A 212 -18.92 2.78 -34.74
N HIS A 213 -19.13 1.48 -34.61
CA HIS A 213 -18.23 0.42 -35.07
C HIS A 213 -18.11 0.39 -36.60
N LYS A 214 -16.89 0.55 -37.12
CA LYS A 214 -16.53 0.09 -38.47
C LYS A 214 -16.13 -1.38 -38.37
N SER A 215 -16.89 -2.22 -39.10
CA SER A 215 -16.61 -3.64 -39.31
C SER A 215 -15.39 -3.85 -40.19
N GLY A 216 -14.44 -4.67 -39.79
CA GLY A 216 -13.49 -5.30 -40.69
C GLY A 216 -12.01 -5.25 -40.33
N GLU A 217 -11.61 -5.67 -39.13
CA GLU A 217 -10.20 -6.07 -38.89
C GLU A 217 -10.13 -7.36 -38.05
N LYS A 218 -9.44 -8.38 -38.59
CA LYS A 218 -9.17 -9.63 -37.89
C LYS A 218 -8.27 -9.35 -36.65
N LYS A 219 -8.72 -9.75 -35.46
CA LYS A 219 -7.91 -9.72 -34.23
C LYS A 219 -6.70 -10.65 -34.40
N PRO A 220 -5.50 -10.25 -33.95
CA PRO A 220 -4.40 -11.18 -33.82
C PRO A 220 -4.71 -12.17 -32.69
N ASP A 221 -4.52 -13.46 -33.00
CA ASP A 221 -4.70 -14.56 -32.04
C ASP A 221 -3.74 -14.40 -30.86
N GLY A 222 -4.26 -14.62 -29.64
CA GLY A 222 -3.47 -14.63 -28.41
C GLY A 222 -2.38 -15.71 -28.43
N ILE A 223 -1.49 -15.71 -27.43
CA ILE A 223 -0.43 -16.70 -27.26
C ILE A 223 -1.07 -18.10 -27.19
N THR A 224 -0.94 -18.85 -28.30
CA THR A 224 -1.41 -20.23 -28.42
C THR A 224 -0.28 -21.23 -28.11
N ARG A 225 -0.64 -22.50 -27.85
CA ARG A 225 0.37 -23.57 -27.71
C ARG A 225 1.29 -23.66 -28.95
N ASP A 226 0.76 -23.44 -30.14
CA ASP A 226 1.52 -23.46 -31.38
C ASP A 226 2.49 -22.28 -31.49
N PHE A 227 2.08 -21.10 -30.96
CA PHE A 227 2.99 -19.95 -30.86
C PHE A 227 4.15 -20.25 -29.90
N LEU A 228 3.91 -20.84 -28.75
CA LEU A 228 4.96 -21.20 -27.80
C LEU A 228 5.92 -22.26 -28.36
N ALA A 229 5.39 -23.32 -28.98
CA ALA A 229 6.20 -24.36 -29.62
C ALA A 229 7.10 -23.82 -30.74
N LYS A 230 6.66 -22.79 -31.49
CA LYS A 230 7.44 -22.15 -32.54
C LYS A 230 8.64 -21.37 -32.02
N TYR A 231 8.63 -20.93 -30.77
CA TYR A 231 9.70 -20.15 -30.15
C TYR A 231 10.43 -20.89 -29.02
N GLY A 232 10.24 -22.23 -28.94
CA GLY A 232 11.04 -23.09 -28.06
C GLY A 232 10.60 -23.17 -26.61
N PHE A 233 9.31 -22.87 -26.32
CA PHE A 233 8.69 -23.01 -25.01
C PHE A 233 7.66 -24.10 -24.95
#